data_4de0bd7b50d15d6a634edc500954661d
#
_entry.id   4de0bd7b50d15d6a634edc500954661d
#
_cell.length_a   1.000
_cell.length_b   1.000
_cell.length_c   1.000
_cell.angle_alpha   90.00
_cell.angle_beta   90.00
_cell.angle_gamma   90.00
#
_symmetry.space_group_name_H-M   'P 1'
#
loop_
_entity.id
_entity.type
_entity.pdbx_description
1 polymer ?
#
loop_
_entity_poly.entity_id
_entity_poly.type
_entity_poly.pdbx_seq_one_letter_code
_entity_poly.pdbx_strand_id
1 'polypeptide(L)'
;MKTVVLLALIAILGLTGCQLPVKQPPYPAEPQPSDSIPLTDTPYQRKDWPHWIDADKNCRNTRQELLIATSRAPVQFRDARQCTVKTGLWIGPYTGRTFTRASDVDIDHIVPLAHAHRHGASSWTRAQRRVFANDFENLLVVDDATNQAKSDKAPHEWLPPDKTFWCEYGRRWQRVKDKYRLLFSAAERYVLKQLADTCLQ
;
A
#
# COMPACT_ATOMS: atom_id res chain seq x y z
N MET A 1 -22.30 -44.44 69.74
CA MET A 1 -21.79 -43.14 69.30
C MET A 1 -22.23 -42.95 67.87
N LYS A 2 -23.22 -42.03 67.58
CA LYS A 2 -23.79 -41.75 66.25
C LYS A 2 -23.19 -40.42 65.76
N THR A 3 -22.38 -40.48 64.70
CA THR A 3 -21.75 -39.33 64.12
C THR A 3 -22.75 -38.68 63.06
N VAL A 4 -23.18 -37.50 63.36
CA VAL A 4 -24.04 -36.71 62.43
C VAL A 4 -23.13 -35.95 61.45
N VAL A 5 -23.24 -36.25 60.14
CA VAL A 5 -22.58 -35.52 59.07
C VAL A 5 -23.50 -34.40 58.64
N LEU A 6 -23.07 -33.19 58.90
CA LEU A 6 -23.76 -31.93 58.41
C LEU A 6 -23.35 -31.63 57.03
N LEU A 7 -24.26 -31.77 56.05
CA LEU A 7 -24.06 -31.32 54.64
C LEU A 7 -24.39 -29.84 54.57
N ALA A 8 -23.34 -29.04 54.31
CA ALA A 8 -23.50 -27.62 53.99
C ALA A 8 -23.82 -27.44 52.49
N LEU A 9 -25.01 -26.99 52.18
CA LEU A 9 -25.39 -26.56 50.84
C LEU A 9 -24.81 -25.16 50.57
N ILE A 10 -23.83 -25.11 49.67
CA ILE A 10 -23.35 -23.83 49.13
C ILE A 10 -24.25 -23.42 47.96
N ALA A 11 -25.06 -22.40 48.17
CA ALA A 11 -25.86 -21.76 47.10
C ALA A 11 -24.92 -20.85 46.26
N ILE A 12 -24.61 -21.27 45.03
CA ILE A 12 -23.90 -20.43 44.06
C ILE A 12 -24.90 -19.47 43.47
N LEU A 13 -24.89 -18.20 43.91
CA LEU A 13 -25.60 -17.11 43.22
C LEU A 13 -24.89 -16.84 41.87
N GLY A 14 -25.48 -17.29 40.79
CA GLY A 14 -25.09 -16.93 39.43
C GLY A 14 -25.37 -15.47 39.20
N LEU A 15 -24.32 -14.65 39.13
CA LEU A 15 -24.38 -13.28 38.59
C LEU A 15 -24.56 -13.37 37.08
N THR A 16 -25.83 -13.31 36.61
CA THR A 16 -26.13 -13.07 35.21
C THR A 16 -25.80 -11.63 34.89
N GLY A 17 -24.54 -11.39 34.44
CA GLY A 17 -24.15 -10.12 33.90
C GLY A 17 -24.94 -9.86 32.61
N CYS A 18 -25.83 -8.86 32.62
CA CYS A 18 -26.39 -8.29 31.40
C CYS A 18 -25.26 -7.71 30.54
N GLN A 19 -24.77 -8.48 29.59
CA GLN A 19 -23.95 -7.95 28.50
C GLN A 19 -24.87 -7.13 27.61
N LEU A 20 -24.74 -5.81 27.66
CA LEU A 20 -25.36 -4.93 26.69
C LEU A 20 -24.82 -5.31 25.30
N PRO A 21 -25.69 -5.46 24.27
CA PRO A 21 -25.21 -5.74 22.92
C PRO A 21 -24.31 -4.59 22.48
N VAL A 22 -23.04 -4.87 22.25
CA VAL A 22 -22.13 -3.93 21.60
C VAL A 22 -22.67 -3.71 20.20
N LYS A 23 -23.26 -2.52 19.98
CA LYS A 23 -23.74 -2.10 18.68
C LYS A 23 -22.52 -1.99 17.77
N GLN A 24 -22.25 -3.01 16.97
CA GLN A 24 -21.27 -2.91 15.91
C GLN A 24 -21.63 -1.71 15.04
N PRO A 25 -20.65 -0.84 14.67
CA PRO A 25 -20.94 0.21 13.70
C PRO A 25 -21.52 -0.45 12.45
N PRO A 26 -22.53 0.18 11.81
CA PRO A 26 -23.15 -0.41 10.63
C PRO A 26 -22.05 -0.69 9.60
N TYR A 27 -21.92 -1.94 9.20
CA TYR A 27 -21.12 -2.31 8.04
C TYR A 27 -21.59 -1.39 6.90
N PRO A 28 -20.69 -0.75 6.14
CA PRO A 28 -21.13 0.03 5.00
C PRO A 28 -22.04 -0.85 4.14
N ALA A 29 -23.14 -0.27 3.69
CA ALA A 29 -24.06 -0.96 2.80
C ALA A 29 -23.27 -1.58 1.66
N GLU A 30 -23.64 -2.80 1.27
CA GLU A 30 -23.04 -3.49 0.13
C GLU A 30 -22.94 -2.52 -1.06
N PRO A 31 -21.79 -2.44 -1.78
CA PRO A 31 -21.61 -1.45 -2.84
C PRO A 31 -22.80 -1.48 -3.80
N GLN A 32 -23.43 -0.32 -3.99
CA GLN A 32 -24.52 -0.22 -4.97
C GLN A 32 -23.97 -0.52 -6.38
N PRO A 33 -24.76 -1.06 -7.30
CA PRO A 33 -24.33 -1.34 -8.67
C PRO A 33 -23.68 -0.14 -9.39
N SER A 34 -24.02 1.11 -8.98
CA SER A 34 -23.41 2.34 -9.46
C SER A 34 -21.97 2.54 -9.00
N ASP A 35 -21.52 1.81 -7.96
CA ASP A 35 -20.13 1.86 -7.44
C ASP A 35 -19.21 0.83 -8.11
N SER A 36 -19.75 0.01 -9.01
CA SER A 36 -18.94 -0.96 -9.76
C SER A 36 -18.05 -0.21 -10.76
N ILE A 37 -16.74 -0.50 -10.71
CA ILE A 37 -15.82 -0.02 -11.73
C ILE A 37 -16.13 -0.79 -13.02
N PRO A 38 -16.34 -0.11 -14.16
CA PRO A 38 -16.59 -0.78 -15.41
C PRO A 38 -15.48 -1.80 -15.71
N LEU A 39 -15.85 -3.04 -15.93
CA LEU A 39 -14.89 -4.07 -16.36
C LEU A 39 -14.31 -3.65 -17.71
N THR A 40 -12.99 -3.74 -17.83
CA THR A 40 -12.31 -3.50 -19.09
C THR A 40 -12.15 -4.83 -19.81
N ASP A 41 -12.53 -4.87 -21.09
CA ASP A 41 -12.35 -6.07 -21.94
C ASP A 41 -10.89 -6.29 -22.32
N THR A 42 -10.01 -5.31 -22.04
CA THR A 42 -8.59 -5.39 -22.39
C THR A 42 -7.79 -5.96 -21.21
N PRO A 43 -7.20 -7.15 -21.33
CA PRO A 43 -6.36 -7.72 -20.28
C PRO A 43 -5.14 -6.84 -19.98
N TYR A 44 -4.78 -6.72 -18.70
CA TYR A 44 -3.54 -6.06 -18.31
C TYR A 44 -2.32 -6.84 -18.82
N GLN A 45 -1.39 -6.13 -19.47
CA GLN A 45 -0.09 -6.67 -19.85
C GLN A 45 1.01 -5.70 -19.41
N ARG A 46 1.92 -6.17 -18.54
CA ARG A 46 3.00 -5.32 -17.99
C ARG A 46 3.90 -4.72 -19.08
N LYS A 47 4.12 -5.43 -20.19
CA LYS A 47 4.92 -4.95 -21.34
C LYS A 47 4.37 -3.68 -22.01
N ASP A 48 3.08 -3.38 -21.81
CA ASP A 48 2.43 -2.19 -22.36
C ASP A 48 2.65 -0.94 -21.50
N TRP A 49 3.31 -1.10 -20.36
CA TRP A 49 3.62 -0.05 -19.39
C TRP A 49 5.13 0.19 -19.35
N PRO A 50 5.69 1.07 -20.21
CA PRO A 50 7.11 1.36 -20.21
C PRO A 50 7.53 1.97 -18.88
N HIS A 51 8.27 1.23 -18.08
CA HIS A 51 8.81 1.65 -16.80
C HIS A 51 10.33 1.51 -16.81
N TRP A 52 11.00 2.12 -15.83
CA TRP A 52 12.46 2.17 -15.71
C TRP A 52 13.13 2.72 -16.97
N ILE A 53 12.60 3.85 -17.48
CA ILE A 53 13.17 4.52 -18.66
C ILE A 53 14.33 5.42 -18.26
N ASP A 54 15.30 5.56 -19.16
CA ASP A 54 16.32 6.61 -19.13
C ASP A 54 15.81 7.76 -20.03
N ALA A 55 15.18 8.77 -19.40
CA ALA A 55 14.44 9.80 -20.12
C ALA A 55 15.36 10.85 -20.75
N ASP A 56 16.46 11.20 -20.09
CA ASP A 56 17.43 12.22 -20.48
C ASP A 56 18.71 11.64 -21.10
N LYS A 57 18.78 10.31 -21.22
CA LYS A 57 19.91 9.56 -21.81
C LYS A 57 21.22 9.75 -21.04
N ASN A 58 21.13 9.90 -19.71
CA ASN A 58 22.29 10.00 -18.83
C ASN A 58 22.79 8.64 -18.32
N CYS A 59 22.28 7.53 -18.85
CA CYS A 59 22.48 6.13 -18.46
C CYS A 59 21.80 5.70 -17.15
N ARG A 60 21.05 6.57 -16.51
CA ARG A 60 20.31 6.27 -15.28
C ARG A 60 18.82 6.17 -15.60
N ASN A 61 18.27 5.01 -15.44
CA ASN A 61 16.82 4.86 -15.59
C ASN A 61 16.07 5.36 -14.34
N THR A 62 14.76 5.47 -14.42
CA THR A 62 13.88 5.95 -13.33
C THR A 62 14.17 5.29 -11.97
N ARG A 63 14.52 3.98 -11.95
CA ARG A 63 14.91 3.29 -10.70
C ARG A 63 16.19 3.91 -10.12
N GLN A 64 17.20 4.14 -10.93
CA GLN A 64 18.48 4.68 -10.46
C GLN A 64 18.30 6.12 -9.98
N GLU A 65 17.56 6.93 -10.72
CA GLU A 65 17.25 8.31 -10.34
C GLU A 65 16.49 8.37 -9.01
N LEU A 66 15.51 7.50 -8.80
CA LEU A 66 14.76 7.45 -7.54
C LEU A 66 15.65 7.02 -6.36
N LEU A 67 16.52 6.02 -6.56
CA LEU A 67 17.47 5.58 -5.53
C LEU A 67 18.42 6.71 -5.12
N ILE A 68 18.90 7.52 -6.08
CA ILE A 68 19.73 8.68 -5.80
C ILE A 68 18.95 9.74 -5.04
N ALA A 69 17.75 10.10 -5.53
CA ALA A 69 16.93 11.18 -4.99
C ALA A 69 16.43 10.90 -3.56
N THR A 70 16.24 9.63 -3.20
CA THR A 70 15.66 9.23 -1.91
C THR A 70 16.67 8.73 -0.89
N SER A 71 17.93 8.59 -1.27
CA SER A 71 18.98 8.18 -0.34
C SER A 71 19.28 9.28 0.68
N ARG A 72 19.32 8.92 1.96
CA ARG A 72 19.64 9.82 3.08
C ARG A 72 21.14 9.99 3.32
N ALA A 73 21.98 9.31 2.52
CA ALA A 73 23.43 9.46 2.50
C ALA A 73 23.93 9.47 1.05
N PRO A 74 25.15 9.99 0.78
CA PRO A 74 25.72 9.93 -0.56
C PRO A 74 25.72 8.50 -1.10
N VAL A 75 25.23 8.31 -2.32
CA VAL A 75 25.23 7.01 -2.96
C VAL A 75 26.60 6.67 -3.52
N GLN A 76 26.92 5.36 -3.56
CA GLN A 76 28.06 4.85 -4.31
C GLN A 76 27.56 4.09 -5.53
N PHE A 77 28.31 4.14 -6.60
CA PHE A 77 27.99 3.49 -7.87
C PHE A 77 28.80 2.21 -8.07
N ARG A 78 28.32 1.33 -8.96
CA ARG A 78 29.01 0.08 -9.30
C ARG A 78 30.24 0.31 -10.19
N ASP A 79 30.22 1.37 -10.97
CA ASP A 79 31.20 1.67 -12.00
C ASP A 79 31.50 3.18 -12.08
N ALA A 80 32.61 3.53 -12.75
CA ALA A 80 33.03 4.92 -12.92
C ALA A 80 32.09 5.78 -13.77
N ARG A 81 31.22 5.18 -14.59
CA ARG A 81 30.19 5.89 -15.35
C ARG A 81 29.04 6.37 -14.50
N GLN A 82 28.95 5.87 -13.26
CA GLN A 82 27.89 6.23 -12.30
C GLN A 82 26.46 5.96 -12.81
N CYS A 83 26.30 4.90 -13.60
CA CYS A 83 25.01 4.53 -14.15
C CYS A 83 24.15 3.71 -13.17
N THR A 84 24.79 2.90 -12.31
CA THR A 84 24.10 1.95 -11.44
C THR A 84 24.49 2.17 -9.99
N VAL A 85 23.51 2.50 -9.14
CA VAL A 85 23.68 2.65 -7.70
C VAL A 85 24.03 1.30 -7.07
N LYS A 86 25.03 1.28 -6.21
CA LYS A 86 25.48 0.11 -5.44
C LYS A 86 25.03 0.19 -3.99
N THR A 87 25.36 1.30 -3.32
CA THR A 87 25.03 1.54 -1.91
C THR A 87 24.48 2.94 -1.72
N GLY A 88 23.75 3.14 -0.62
CA GLY A 88 23.16 4.39 -0.17
C GLY A 88 22.58 4.19 1.23
N LEU A 89 21.59 4.98 1.62
CA LEU A 89 20.87 4.83 2.87
C LEU A 89 19.39 5.09 2.62
N TRP A 90 18.58 4.04 2.64
CA TRP A 90 17.14 4.14 2.45
C TRP A 90 16.39 3.64 3.67
N ILE A 91 15.28 4.29 4.00
CA ILE A 91 14.31 3.78 4.96
C ILE A 91 13.08 3.35 4.16
N GLY A 92 12.78 2.06 4.17
CA GLY A 92 11.61 1.51 3.51
C GLY A 92 10.34 1.89 4.29
N PRO A 93 9.44 2.71 3.72
CA PRO A 93 8.32 3.27 4.47
C PRO A 93 7.27 2.22 4.88
N TYR A 94 7.25 1.06 4.23
CA TYR A 94 6.31 0.00 4.57
C TYR A 94 6.64 -0.74 5.87
N THR A 95 7.91 -0.73 6.27
CA THR A 95 8.40 -1.48 7.44
C THR A 95 9.21 -0.65 8.43
N GLY A 96 9.55 0.60 8.10
CA GLY A 96 10.48 1.43 8.87
C GLY A 96 11.94 0.92 8.83
N ARG A 97 12.24 -0.15 8.10
CA ARG A 97 13.58 -0.77 8.05
C ARG A 97 14.54 0.06 7.22
N THR A 98 15.80 0.02 7.64
CA THR A 98 16.91 0.69 6.94
C THR A 98 17.64 -0.29 6.02
N PHE A 99 18.00 0.18 4.83
CA PHE A 99 18.71 -0.56 3.80
C PHE A 99 19.92 0.25 3.33
N THR A 100 21.04 -0.44 3.11
CA THR A 100 22.28 0.21 2.65
C THR A 100 22.73 -0.27 1.27
N ARG A 101 22.17 -1.36 0.76
CA ARG A 101 22.48 -1.89 -0.58
C ARG A 101 21.28 -1.72 -1.48
N ALA A 102 21.51 -1.23 -2.69
CA ALA A 102 20.47 -1.06 -3.71
C ALA A 102 19.86 -2.41 -4.17
N SER A 103 20.57 -3.53 -3.94
CA SER A 103 20.04 -4.87 -4.20
C SER A 103 18.99 -5.37 -3.22
N ASP A 104 18.90 -4.73 -2.04
CA ASP A 104 18.01 -5.17 -0.95
C ASP A 104 16.68 -4.40 -0.95
N VAL A 105 16.49 -3.54 -1.94
CA VAL A 105 15.28 -2.74 -2.10
C VAL A 105 14.69 -2.87 -3.50
N ASP A 106 13.37 -2.82 -3.53
CA ASP A 106 12.58 -2.69 -4.75
C ASP A 106 12.03 -1.27 -4.91
N ILE A 107 11.51 -0.99 -6.09
CA ILE A 107 10.68 0.19 -6.33
C ILE A 107 9.25 -0.26 -6.55
N ASP A 108 8.38 0.13 -5.65
CA ASP A 108 6.95 -0.11 -5.75
C ASP A 108 6.22 1.07 -6.39
N HIS A 109 5.18 0.75 -7.17
CA HIS A 109 4.16 1.72 -7.54
C HIS A 109 3.09 1.74 -6.44
N ILE A 110 2.95 2.85 -5.71
CA ILE A 110 1.92 2.98 -4.64
C ILE A 110 0.56 2.57 -5.18
N VAL A 111 0.15 3.15 -6.32
CA VAL A 111 -0.98 2.67 -7.13
C VAL A 111 -0.42 1.75 -8.20
N PRO A 112 -0.59 0.42 -8.08
CA PRO A 112 0.01 -0.54 -8.99
C PRO A 112 -0.47 -0.35 -10.43
N LEU A 113 0.39 -0.68 -11.40
CA LEU A 113 0.07 -0.54 -12.83
C LEU A 113 -1.17 -1.37 -13.23
N ALA A 114 -1.28 -2.60 -12.71
CA ALA A 114 -2.43 -3.46 -12.96
C ALA A 114 -3.70 -2.91 -12.30
N HIS A 115 -3.58 -2.34 -11.09
CA HIS A 115 -4.70 -1.65 -10.43
C HIS A 115 -5.17 -0.44 -11.24
N ALA A 116 -4.24 0.44 -11.66
CA ALA A 116 -4.56 1.59 -12.50
C ALA A 116 -5.26 1.17 -13.79
N HIS A 117 -4.78 0.09 -14.43
CA HIS A 117 -5.39 -0.45 -15.65
C HIS A 117 -6.88 -0.78 -15.43
N ARG A 118 -7.20 -1.51 -14.37
CA ARG A 118 -8.59 -1.87 -14.03
C ARG A 118 -9.45 -0.67 -13.63
N HIS A 119 -8.83 0.43 -13.22
CA HIS A 119 -9.50 1.61 -12.66
C HIS A 119 -9.48 2.83 -13.60
N GLY A 120 -9.54 2.59 -14.92
CA GLY A 120 -9.71 3.62 -15.95
C GLY A 120 -8.52 3.79 -16.89
N ALA A 121 -7.34 3.26 -16.55
CA ALA A 121 -6.16 3.39 -17.40
C ALA A 121 -6.08 2.37 -18.55
N SER A 122 -7.06 1.49 -18.70
CA SER A 122 -7.15 0.56 -19.83
C SER A 122 -7.25 1.28 -21.19
N SER A 123 -7.89 2.45 -21.21
CA SER A 123 -8.02 3.29 -22.40
C SER A 123 -6.82 4.21 -22.69
N TRP A 124 -5.81 4.23 -21.79
CA TRP A 124 -4.66 5.12 -21.95
C TRP A 124 -3.77 4.72 -23.12
N THR A 125 -3.21 5.73 -23.77
CA THR A 125 -2.13 5.54 -24.73
C THR A 125 -0.88 5.01 -24.05
N ARG A 126 0.03 4.41 -24.83
CA ARG A 126 1.34 3.97 -24.32
C ARG A 126 2.15 5.13 -23.71
N ALA A 127 2.00 6.33 -24.23
CA ALA A 127 2.67 7.51 -23.69
C ALA A 127 2.14 7.89 -22.29
N GLN A 128 0.82 7.86 -22.09
CA GLN A 128 0.21 8.11 -20.78
C GLN A 128 0.62 7.04 -19.75
N ARG A 129 0.60 5.77 -20.15
CA ARG A 129 1.08 4.65 -19.30
C ARG A 129 2.56 4.82 -18.93
N ARG A 130 3.40 5.30 -19.87
CA ARG A 130 4.81 5.59 -19.61
C ARG A 130 4.98 6.70 -18.58
N VAL A 131 4.22 7.79 -18.67
CA VAL A 131 4.26 8.90 -17.70
C VAL A 131 3.89 8.39 -16.31
N PHE A 132 2.78 7.68 -16.17
CA PHE A 132 2.32 7.12 -14.89
C PHE A 132 3.33 6.15 -14.27
N ALA A 133 3.91 5.27 -15.09
CA ALA A 133 4.81 4.22 -14.62
C ALA A 133 6.19 4.76 -14.16
N ASN A 134 6.52 6.02 -14.47
CA ASN A 134 7.78 6.64 -14.10
C ASN A 134 7.60 7.90 -13.24
N ASP A 135 6.39 8.15 -12.74
CA ASP A 135 6.10 9.27 -11.87
C ASP A 135 6.58 9.03 -10.44
N PHE A 136 7.50 9.85 -9.96
CA PHE A 136 8.07 9.76 -8.61
C PHE A 136 7.03 9.89 -7.50
N GLU A 137 5.91 10.57 -7.73
CA GLU A 137 4.81 10.60 -6.75
C GLU A 137 4.19 9.22 -6.54
N ASN A 138 4.23 8.36 -7.58
CA ASN A 138 3.73 7.00 -7.53
C ASN A 138 4.80 5.97 -7.14
N LEU A 139 6.05 6.37 -6.91
CA LEU A 139 7.16 5.44 -6.68
C LEU A 139 7.69 5.52 -5.26
N LEU A 140 7.97 4.37 -4.66
CA LEU A 140 8.58 4.21 -3.34
C LEU A 140 9.72 3.21 -3.37
N VAL A 141 10.78 3.51 -2.62
CA VAL A 141 11.83 2.53 -2.30
C VAL A 141 11.36 1.70 -1.12
N VAL A 142 11.18 0.40 -1.30
CA VAL A 142 10.62 -0.52 -0.31
C VAL A 142 11.44 -1.81 -0.24
N ASP A 143 11.19 -2.66 0.75
CA ASP A 143 11.77 -4.01 0.76
C ASP A 143 11.00 -4.97 -0.16
N ASP A 144 11.73 -5.94 -0.70
CA ASP A 144 11.20 -6.92 -1.65
C ASP A 144 10.00 -7.71 -1.09
N ALA A 145 10.08 -8.19 0.15
CA ALA A 145 9.05 -9.03 0.74
C ALA A 145 7.70 -8.30 0.89
N THR A 146 7.71 -7.04 1.35
CA THR A 146 6.48 -6.25 1.46
C THR A 146 5.96 -5.81 0.10
N ASN A 147 6.85 -5.55 -0.88
CA ASN A 147 6.46 -5.27 -2.25
C ASN A 147 5.72 -6.45 -2.89
N GLN A 148 6.26 -7.66 -2.73
CA GLN A 148 5.62 -8.89 -3.20
C GLN A 148 4.28 -9.14 -2.49
N ALA A 149 4.21 -8.96 -1.17
CA ALA A 149 2.98 -9.13 -0.41
C ALA A 149 1.89 -8.14 -0.82
N LYS A 150 2.26 -6.88 -1.12
CA LYS A 150 1.35 -5.87 -1.65
C LYS A 150 0.88 -6.22 -3.05
N SER A 151 1.81 -6.56 -3.97
CA SER A 151 1.47 -6.88 -5.36
C SER A 151 0.61 -5.77 -6.01
N ASP A 152 -0.54 -6.11 -6.60
CA ASP A 152 -1.47 -5.16 -7.22
C ASP A 152 -2.69 -4.82 -6.35
N LYS A 153 -2.61 -5.12 -5.04
CA LYS A 153 -3.68 -4.91 -4.06
C LYS A 153 -3.92 -3.43 -3.77
N ALA A 154 -5.19 -3.12 -3.54
CA ALA A 154 -5.65 -1.82 -3.07
C ALA A 154 -5.57 -1.69 -1.53
N PRO A 155 -5.73 -0.48 -0.95
CA PRO A 155 -5.65 -0.26 0.49
C PRO A 155 -6.62 -1.08 1.33
N HIS A 156 -7.77 -1.49 0.79
CA HIS A 156 -8.72 -2.36 1.48
C HIS A 156 -8.32 -3.85 1.48
N GLU A 157 -7.31 -4.22 0.68
CA GLU A 157 -6.80 -5.59 0.56
C GLU A 157 -5.44 -5.74 1.24
N TRP A 158 -4.67 -4.64 1.34
CA TRP A 158 -3.36 -4.62 1.94
C TRP A 158 -2.99 -3.24 2.45
N LEU A 159 -2.39 -3.19 3.63
CA LEU A 159 -1.80 -1.97 4.23
C LEU A 159 -0.36 -2.23 4.64
N PRO A 160 0.49 -1.18 4.67
CA PRO A 160 1.84 -1.29 5.20
C PRO A 160 1.85 -1.86 6.63
N PRO A 161 2.76 -2.79 6.96
CA PRO A 161 2.95 -3.26 8.33
C PRO A 161 3.26 -2.14 9.33
N ASP A 162 4.03 -1.13 8.91
CA ASP A 162 4.29 0.06 9.71
C ASP A 162 3.08 1.02 9.68
N LYS A 163 2.33 1.03 10.77
CA LYS A 163 1.15 1.88 10.91
C LYS A 163 1.46 3.37 10.92
N THR A 164 2.70 3.77 11.25
CA THR A 164 3.11 5.19 11.24
C THR A 164 3.10 5.77 9.82
N PHE A 165 3.18 4.90 8.81
CA PHE A 165 3.11 5.31 7.41
C PHE A 165 1.67 5.34 6.85
N TRP A 166 0.65 4.89 7.57
CA TRP A 166 -0.71 4.77 7.03
C TRP A 166 -1.31 6.08 6.55
N CYS A 167 -1.11 7.17 7.32
CA CYS A 167 -1.56 8.50 6.92
C CYS A 167 -0.96 8.90 5.56
N GLU A 168 0.36 8.82 5.43
CA GLU A 168 1.04 9.21 4.18
C GLU A 168 0.74 8.23 3.03
N TYR A 169 0.61 6.93 3.31
CA TYR A 169 0.20 5.93 2.32
C TYR A 169 -1.16 6.27 1.71
N GLY A 170 -2.17 6.55 2.56
CA GLY A 170 -3.50 6.93 2.10
C GLY A 170 -3.50 8.23 1.31
N ARG A 171 -2.79 9.26 1.81
CA ARG A 171 -2.64 10.56 1.11
C ARG A 171 -1.98 10.41 -0.25
N ARG A 172 -0.91 9.63 -0.37
CA ARG A 172 -0.21 9.42 -1.65
C ARG A 172 -1.07 8.61 -2.62
N TRP A 173 -1.75 7.55 -2.13
CA TRP A 173 -2.69 6.78 -2.94
C TRP A 173 -3.74 7.68 -3.56
N GLN A 174 -4.38 8.52 -2.74
CA GLN A 174 -5.40 9.45 -3.20
C GLN A 174 -4.83 10.46 -4.20
N ARG A 175 -3.72 11.16 -3.86
CA ARG A 175 -3.09 12.14 -4.76
C ARG A 175 -2.78 11.56 -6.13
N VAL A 176 -2.20 10.36 -6.19
CA VAL A 176 -1.88 9.70 -7.46
C VAL A 176 -3.14 9.39 -8.25
N LYS A 177 -4.17 8.83 -7.60
CA LYS A 177 -5.42 8.53 -8.32
C LYS A 177 -6.12 9.79 -8.81
N ASP A 178 -6.15 10.85 -8.02
CA ASP A 178 -6.74 12.16 -8.40
C ASP A 178 -5.96 12.79 -9.57
N LYS A 179 -4.62 12.84 -9.48
CA LYS A 179 -3.73 13.37 -10.55
C LYS A 179 -4.00 12.71 -11.89
N TYR A 180 -4.20 11.40 -11.89
CA TYR A 180 -4.41 10.61 -13.10
C TYR A 180 -5.88 10.33 -13.41
N ARG A 181 -6.82 10.89 -12.63
CA ARG A 181 -8.27 10.71 -12.77
C ARG A 181 -8.68 9.24 -12.80
N LEU A 182 -8.06 8.43 -11.94
CA LEU A 182 -8.39 7.03 -11.81
C LEU A 182 -9.66 6.86 -10.94
N LEU A 183 -10.44 5.84 -11.26
CA LEU A 183 -11.67 5.52 -10.54
C LEU A 183 -11.36 4.92 -9.17
N PHE A 184 -12.14 5.29 -8.16
CA PHE A 184 -12.10 4.69 -6.83
C PHE A 184 -13.27 3.72 -6.65
N SER A 185 -13.01 2.55 -6.07
CA SER A 185 -14.08 1.69 -5.58
C SER A 185 -14.65 2.22 -4.25
N ALA A 186 -15.85 1.77 -3.88
CA ALA A 186 -16.44 2.09 -2.57
C ALA A 186 -15.55 1.61 -1.41
N ALA A 187 -14.98 0.41 -1.53
CA ALA A 187 -14.08 -0.16 -0.54
C ALA A 187 -12.79 0.67 -0.37
N GLU A 188 -12.21 1.16 -1.47
CA GLU A 188 -11.06 2.07 -1.40
C GLU A 188 -11.42 3.36 -0.66
N ARG A 189 -12.53 4.03 -1.03
CA ARG A 189 -12.97 5.28 -0.38
C ARG A 189 -13.16 5.10 1.11
N TYR A 190 -13.77 3.99 1.51
CA TYR A 190 -13.99 3.67 2.92
C TYR A 190 -12.69 3.57 3.70
N VAL A 191 -11.72 2.79 3.20
CA VAL A 191 -10.43 2.62 3.87
C VAL A 191 -9.59 3.90 3.84
N LEU A 192 -9.59 4.65 2.73
CA LEU A 192 -8.88 5.93 2.65
C LEU A 192 -9.39 6.95 3.68
N LYS A 193 -10.70 6.96 3.96
CA LYS A 193 -11.25 7.78 5.05
C LYS A 193 -10.70 7.37 6.40
N GLN A 194 -10.63 6.07 6.70
CA GLN A 194 -10.02 5.57 7.94
C GLN A 194 -8.54 5.92 8.05
N LEU A 195 -7.79 5.82 6.94
CA LEU A 195 -6.38 6.22 6.91
C LEU A 195 -6.19 7.72 7.16
N ALA A 196 -7.11 8.57 6.67
CA ALA A 196 -7.07 10.00 6.95
C ALA A 196 -7.21 10.33 8.45
N ASP A 197 -7.97 9.52 9.21
CA ASP A 197 -8.12 9.70 10.66
C ASP A 197 -6.79 9.41 11.40
N THR A 198 -5.89 8.59 10.83
CA THR A 198 -4.56 8.34 11.41
C THR A 198 -3.61 9.54 11.28
N CYS A 199 -3.96 10.54 10.49
CA CYS A 199 -3.16 11.76 10.32
C CYS A 199 -3.31 12.77 11.48
N LEU A 200 -4.28 12.55 12.35
CA LEU A 200 -4.60 13.46 13.47
C LEU A 200 -3.99 12.99 14.80
N GLN A 201 -3.32 11.86 14.79
CA GLN A 201 -2.61 11.29 15.93
C GLN A 201 -1.12 11.61 15.86
#